data_04b9b01b74079c8ff859b2f1974c05fc
#
_entry.id   04b9b01b74079c8ff859b2f1974c05fc
#
_cell.length_a   1.000
_cell.length_b   1.000
_cell.length_c   1.000
_cell.angle_alpha   90.00
_cell.angle_beta   90.00
_cell.angle_gamma   90.00
#
_symmetry.space_group_name_H-M   'P 1'
#
loop_
_entity.id
_entity.type
_entity.pdbx_description
1 polymer ?
#
loop_
_entity_poly.entity_id
_entity_poly.type
_entity_poly.pdbx_seq_one_letter_code
_entity_poly.pdbx_strand_id
1 'polypeptide(L)'
;MTKRDLVIKIAKTTRLKQSDVMQVVQQTLDIITEELAQGNGIEFRNFGVFEIMVRKPRIGRNPNEPEQTVEIPERVVVKFKPGKVMRERVLELNPGAVVVDDGE
;
A
#
# COMPACT_ATOMS: atom_id res chain seq x y z
N MET A 1 11.17 6.96 2.21
CA MET A 1 10.97 6.75 3.67
C MET A 1 10.78 5.27 3.93
N THR A 2 11.50 4.76 4.91
CA THR A 2 11.37 3.37 5.35
C THR A 2 10.60 3.30 6.68
N LYS A 3 10.27 2.08 7.11
CA LYS A 3 9.66 1.88 8.44
C LYS A 3 10.54 2.46 9.55
N ARG A 4 11.84 2.27 9.44
CA ARG A 4 12.81 2.82 10.41
C ARG A 4 12.76 4.34 10.46
N ASP A 5 12.73 5.00 9.30
CA ASP A 5 12.65 6.45 9.21
C ASP A 5 11.36 6.97 9.86
N LEU A 6 10.25 6.28 9.62
CA LEU A 6 8.97 6.60 10.22
C LEU A 6 9.02 6.51 11.74
N VAL A 7 9.61 5.43 12.27
CA VAL A 7 9.75 5.21 13.71
C VAL A 7 10.58 6.32 14.36
N ILE A 8 11.69 6.69 13.73
CA ILE A 8 12.55 7.75 14.25
C ILE A 8 11.81 9.09 14.29
N LYS A 9 11.07 9.39 13.23
CA LYS A 9 10.29 10.63 13.14
C LYS A 9 9.19 10.69 14.20
N ILE A 10 8.47 9.60 14.40
CA ILE A 10 7.42 9.52 15.42
C ILE A 10 8.01 9.65 16.83
N ALA A 11 9.10 8.94 17.10
CA ALA A 11 9.78 9.00 18.40
C ALA A 11 10.23 10.43 18.75
N LYS A 12 10.71 11.17 17.75
CA LYS A 12 11.11 12.57 17.92
C LYS A 12 9.94 13.48 18.31
N THR A 13 8.81 13.32 17.63
CA THR A 13 7.64 14.20 17.84
C THR A 13 6.87 13.85 19.09
N THR A 14 6.81 12.56 19.46
CA THR A 14 6.07 12.09 20.63
C THR A 14 6.91 12.00 21.89
N ARG A 15 8.24 12.03 21.75
CA ARG A 15 9.20 11.81 22.83
C ARG A 15 9.12 10.42 23.46
N LEU A 16 8.53 9.47 22.75
CA LEU A 16 8.50 8.07 23.15
C LEU A 16 9.83 7.40 22.75
N LYS A 17 10.14 6.29 23.40
CA LYS A 17 11.30 5.48 23.04
C LYS A 17 11.14 4.88 21.65
N GLN A 18 12.22 4.86 20.88
CA GLN A 18 12.18 4.26 19.55
C GLN A 18 11.73 2.80 19.57
N SER A 19 12.16 2.04 20.60
CA SER A 19 11.74 0.64 20.75
C SER A 19 10.24 0.48 20.93
N ASP A 20 9.62 1.36 21.70
CA ASP A 20 8.18 1.34 21.92
C ASP A 20 7.42 1.73 20.65
N VAL A 21 7.89 2.77 19.96
CA VAL A 21 7.31 3.21 18.69
C VAL A 21 7.42 2.12 17.64
N MET A 22 8.58 1.47 17.54
CA MET A 22 8.79 0.36 16.60
C MET A 22 7.79 -0.76 16.86
N GLN A 23 7.56 -1.10 18.12
CA GLN A 23 6.61 -2.13 18.49
C GLN A 23 5.19 -1.78 18.05
N VAL A 24 4.76 -0.55 18.28
CA VAL A 24 3.42 -0.08 17.87
C VAL A 24 3.27 -0.07 16.36
N VAL A 25 4.26 0.45 15.65
CA VAL A 25 4.24 0.52 14.19
C VAL A 25 4.21 -0.89 13.59
N GLN A 26 5.08 -1.79 14.10
CA GLN A 26 5.13 -3.16 13.60
C GLN A 26 3.81 -3.89 13.84
N GLN A 27 3.23 -3.77 15.02
CA GLN A 27 1.93 -4.39 15.32
C GLN A 27 0.82 -3.83 14.44
N THR A 28 0.85 -2.53 14.16
CA THR A 28 -0.13 -1.91 13.25
C THR A 28 -0.07 -2.56 11.88
N LEU A 29 1.12 -2.71 11.32
CA LEU A 29 1.30 -3.32 10.01
C LEU A 29 0.91 -4.80 10.00
N ASP A 30 1.25 -5.52 11.07
CA ASP A 30 0.93 -6.94 11.20
C ASP A 30 -0.59 -7.16 11.30
N ILE A 31 -1.29 -6.31 12.05
CA ILE A 31 -2.74 -6.41 12.20
C ILE A 31 -3.45 -6.08 10.88
N ILE A 32 -2.98 -5.06 10.16
CA ILE A 32 -3.51 -4.75 8.84
C ILE A 32 -3.36 -5.97 7.92
N THR A 33 -2.18 -6.56 7.90
CA THR A 33 -1.90 -7.74 7.08
C THR A 33 -2.81 -8.90 7.45
N GLU A 34 -2.98 -9.15 8.74
CA GLU A 34 -3.81 -10.25 9.24
C GLU A 34 -5.29 -10.08 8.88
N GLU A 35 -5.83 -8.88 9.03
CA GLU A 35 -7.22 -8.59 8.64
C GLU A 35 -7.44 -8.84 7.15
N LEU A 36 -6.53 -8.35 6.32
CA LEU A 36 -6.62 -8.55 4.88
C LEU A 36 -6.47 -10.03 4.49
N ALA A 37 -5.59 -10.75 5.20
CA ALA A 37 -5.40 -12.18 4.98
C ALA A 37 -6.65 -13.01 5.30
N GLN A 38 -7.50 -12.51 6.17
CA GLN A 38 -8.79 -13.12 6.49
C GLN A 38 -9.91 -12.69 5.55
N GLY A 39 -9.62 -11.85 4.57
CA GLY A 39 -10.59 -11.36 3.61
C GLY A 39 -11.35 -10.12 4.07
N ASN A 40 -10.91 -9.48 5.15
CA ASN A 40 -11.58 -8.30 5.69
C ASN A 40 -10.85 -7.03 5.26
N GLY A 41 -11.62 -6.01 4.88
CA GLY A 41 -11.06 -4.69 4.65
C GLY A 41 -10.79 -3.96 5.97
N ILE A 42 -9.97 -2.92 5.90
CA ILE A 42 -9.70 -2.08 7.05
C ILE A 42 -9.74 -0.61 6.63
N GLU A 43 -10.50 0.20 7.34
CA GLU A 43 -10.68 1.60 7.06
C GLU A 43 -10.02 2.47 8.12
N PHE A 44 -9.23 3.44 7.67
CA PHE A 44 -8.69 4.49 8.52
C PHE A 44 -9.30 5.81 8.06
N ARG A 45 -10.18 6.36 8.88
CA ARG A 45 -10.92 7.59 8.54
C ARG A 45 -9.97 8.69 8.10
N ASN A 46 -10.29 9.34 6.98
CA ASN A 46 -9.50 10.41 6.36
C ASN A 46 -8.14 10.01 5.79
N PHE A 47 -7.66 8.83 6.10
CA PHE A 47 -6.41 8.30 5.56
C PHE A 47 -6.66 7.47 4.31
N GLY A 48 -7.44 6.39 4.44
CA GLY A 48 -7.75 5.51 3.33
C GLY A 48 -8.31 4.18 3.77
N VAL A 49 -8.59 3.36 2.78
CA VAL A 49 -9.17 2.03 2.96
C VAL A 49 -8.31 1.01 2.25
N PHE A 50 -7.94 -0.05 2.96
CA PHE A 50 -7.36 -1.24 2.36
C PHE A 50 -8.48 -2.25 2.16
N GLU A 51 -8.62 -2.76 0.95
CA GLU A 51 -9.66 -3.74 0.64
C GLU A 51 -9.13 -4.86 -0.21
N ILE A 52 -9.87 -5.97 -0.20
CA ILE A 52 -9.56 -7.15 -1.00
C ILE A 52 -10.33 -7.06 -2.31
N MET A 53 -9.65 -7.38 -3.39
CA MET A 53 -10.25 -7.51 -4.72
C MET A 53 -9.89 -8.85 -5.32
N VAL A 54 -10.83 -9.41 -6.04
CA VAL A 54 -10.56 -10.59 -6.87
C VAL A 54 -10.36 -10.09 -8.30
N ARG A 55 -9.18 -10.34 -8.85
CA ARG A 55 -8.89 -10.03 -10.24
C ARG A 55 -9.25 -11.25 -11.11
N LYS A 56 -10.03 -10.99 -12.15
CA LYS A 56 -10.45 -12.04 -13.08
C LYS A 56 -9.25 -12.61 -13.84
N PRO A 57 -9.33 -13.86 -14.28
CA PRO A 57 -8.32 -14.43 -15.15
C PRO A 57 -8.18 -13.60 -16.43
N ARG A 58 -6.98 -13.50 -16.92
CA ARG A 58 -6.71 -12.79 -18.17
C ARG A 58 -5.61 -13.50 -18.93
N ILE A 59 -5.50 -13.17 -20.22
CA ILE A 59 -4.45 -13.67 -21.09
C ILE A 59 -3.43 -12.53 -21.25
N GLY A 60 -2.20 -12.77 -20.82
CA GLY A 60 -1.09 -11.86 -21.01
C GLY A 60 -0.16 -12.33 -22.12
N ARG A 61 0.80 -11.50 -22.51
CA ARG A 61 1.81 -11.84 -23.48
C ARG A 61 3.17 -11.97 -22.79
N ASN A 62 3.94 -12.97 -23.23
CA ASN A 62 5.31 -13.12 -22.79
C ASN A 62 6.16 -12.04 -23.48
N PRO A 63 6.84 -11.14 -22.73
CA PRO A 63 7.64 -10.07 -23.33
C PRO A 63 8.84 -10.58 -24.15
N ASN A 64 9.33 -11.78 -23.86
CA ASN A 64 10.45 -12.38 -24.60
C ASN A 64 9.98 -13.09 -25.87
N GLU A 65 8.74 -13.52 -25.92
CA GLU A 65 8.10 -14.19 -27.04
C GLU A 65 6.69 -13.65 -27.23
N PRO A 66 6.54 -12.48 -27.91
CA PRO A 66 5.23 -11.80 -27.99
C PRO A 66 4.12 -12.61 -28.67
N GLU A 67 4.48 -13.65 -29.41
CA GLU A 67 3.53 -14.55 -30.06
C GLU A 67 2.93 -15.57 -29.11
N GLN A 68 3.59 -15.81 -27.96
CA GLN A 68 3.10 -16.71 -26.95
C GLN A 68 2.25 -15.97 -25.92
N THR A 69 1.10 -16.51 -25.61
CA THR A 69 0.23 -15.99 -24.59
C THR A 69 0.43 -16.78 -23.31
N VAL A 70 0.34 -16.06 -22.17
CA VAL A 70 0.42 -16.66 -20.84
C VAL A 70 -0.94 -16.45 -20.17
N GLU A 71 -1.52 -17.53 -19.69
CA GLU A 71 -2.76 -17.46 -18.92
C GLU A 71 -2.47 -17.00 -17.49
N ILE A 72 -3.05 -15.87 -17.10
CA ILE A 72 -2.95 -15.36 -15.74
C ILE A 72 -4.20 -15.76 -14.99
N PRO A 73 -4.10 -16.62 -13.96
CA PRO A 73 -5.26 -17.11 -13.24
C PRO A 73 -5.91 -16.03 -12.37
N GLU A 74 -7.13 -16.32 -11.97
CA GLU A 74 -7.83 -15.53 -10.96
C GLU A 74 -7.00 -15.47 -9.69
N ARG A 75 -6.93 -14.28 -9.09
CA ARG A 75 -6.14 -14.07 -7.87
C ARG A 75 -6.75 -13.00 -6.99
N VAL A 76 -6.46 -13.10 -5.71
CA VAL A 76 -6.85 -12.11 -4.70
C VAL A 76 -5.72 -11.11 -4.54
N VAL A 77 -6.06 -9.84 -4.59
CA VAL A 77 -5.09 -8.74 -4.44
C VAL A 77 -5.60 -7.73 -3.42
N VAL A 78 -4.67 -6.95 -2.88
CA VAL A 78 -4.99 -5.84 -1.97
C VAL A 78 -5.07 -4.56 -2.79
N LYS A 79 -6.10 -3.77 -2.55
CA LYS A 79 -6.25 -2.45 -3.15
C LYS A 79 -6.31 -1.41 -2.04
N PHE A 80 -5.55 -0.33 -2.21
CA PHE A 80 -5.63 0.83 -1.33
C PHE A 80 -6.36 1.96 -2.01
N LYS A 81 -7.38 2.49 -1.34
CA LYS A 81 -8.11 3.68 -1.79
C LYS A 81 -7.78 4.82 -0.84
N PRO A 82 -7.12 5.88 -1.31
CA PRO A 82 -6.80 7.02 -0.44
C PRO A 82 -8.08 7.71 0.02
N GLY A 83 -8.06 8.19 1.25
CA GLY A 83 -9.16 8.97 1.82
C GLY A 83 -9.14 10.41 1.32
N LYS A 84 -10.15 11.16 1.73
CA LYS A 84 -10.36 12.54 1.27
C LYS A 84 -9.15 13.44 1.55
N VAL A 85 -8.66 13.44 2.79
CA VAL A 85 -7.55 14.31 3.19
C VAL A 85 -6.28 13.99 2.41
N MET A 86 -5.92 12.70 2.33
CA MET A 86 -4.74 12.28 1.58
C MET A 86 -4.86 12.67 0.11
N ARG A 87 -6.03 12.43 -0.51
CA ARG A 87 -6.29 12.73 -1.90
C ARG A 87 -6.13 14.21 -2.19
N GLU A 88 -6.72 15.06 -1.35
CA GLU A 88 -6.63 16.51 -1.50
C GLU A 88 -5.20 17.02 -1.37
N ARG A 89 -4.44 16.49 -0.40
CA ARG A 89 -3.05 16.88 -0.19
C ARG A 89 -2.16 16.47 -1.35
N VAL A 90 -2.38 15.30 -1.91
CA VAL A 90 -1.58 14.80 -3.05
C VAL A 90 -1.92 15.57 -4.34
N LEU A 91 -3.17 15.99 -4.52
CA LEU A 91 -3.58 16.78 -5.69
C LEU A 91 -2.89 18.15 -5.77
N GLU A 92 -2.37 18.66 -4.65
CA GLU A 92 -1.62 19.92 -4.63
C GLU A 92 -0.23 19.78 -5.26
N LEU A 93 0.25 18.58 -5.49
CA LEU A 93 1.56 18.37 -6.10
C LEU A 93 1.55 18.78 -7.57
N ASN A 94 2.66 19.40 -7.99
CA ASN A 94 2.88 19.68 -9.40
C ASN A 94 3.28 18.36 -10.11
N PRO A 95 2.53 17.89 -11.10
CA PRO A 95 2.88 16.64 -11.79
C PRO A 95 4.28 16.63 -12.39
N GLY A 96 4.78 17.78 -12.82
CA GLY A 96 6.13 17.90 -13.39
C GLY A 96 7.25 17.74 -12.36
N ALA A 97 6.95 17.87 -11.06
CA ALA A 97 7.93 17.76 -9.99
C ALA A 97 7.96 16.37 -9.37
N VAL A 98 7.08 15.48 -9.80
CA VAL A 98 6.96 14.13 -9.22
C VAL A 98 7.62 13.12 -10.14
N VAL A 99 8.52 12.31 -9.58
CA VAL A 99 9.09 11.17 -10.29
C VAL A 99 8.16 9.99 -10.07
N VAL A 100 7.56 9.51 -11.16
CA VAL A 100 6.66 8.36 -11.12
C VAL A 100 7.44 7.14 -11.58
N ASP A 101 7.39 6.08 -10.77
CA ASP A 101 7.91 4.78 -11.15
C ASP A 101 6.81 4.02 -11.88
N ASP A 102 7.01 3.75 -13.16
CA ASP A 102 6.06 3.05 -14.02
C ASP A 102 6.12 1.53 -13.85
N GLY A 103 6.90 1.05 -12.90
CA GLY A 103 7.13 -0.37 -12.68
C GLY A 103 6.02 -1.08 -11.94
N GLU A 104 4.90 -1.28 -12.55
CA GLU A 104 3.89 -2.17 -11.99
C GLU A 104 4.02 -3.57 -12.52
#